data_9f23058f0d7242749eb1c3c36ec43394
#
_entry.id   9f23058f0d7242749eb1c3c36ec43394
#
_cell.length_a   1.000
_cell.length_b   1.000
_cell.length_c   1.000
_cell.angle_alpha   90.00
_cell.angle_beta   90.00
_cell.angle_gamma   90.00
#
_symmetry.space_group_name_H-M   'P 1'
#
loop_
_entity.id
_entity.type
_entity.pdbx_description
1 polymer ?
#
loop_
_entity_poly.entity_id
_entity_poly.type
_entity_poly.pdbx_seq_one_letter_code
_entity_poly.pdbx_strand_id
1 'polypeptide(L)'
;MVSKDIEHHQVLVIGAGPGGSTTAQRLAEQGIDAVVLEKRQVVGNPAQCGECVAEWGEVVGTFPKVKQDPWLEEHFDFPERVKLHSLEWMRVFAPSGKSWGFELDAFAAHRLQFDGMLADRAVDAGADIRTDTALTNIVTGRKDGKDLYVTDNGRYTADVVIDASGSLAHVARLRGGFQGGDQVPTIYAQASGDMPDSFDIFLGAVAPKGYAWIIPKGKNLANVGLGVKAGTLKGTLKGHLQRFCDELDLTIHSWGGGWIPMDGPVKRLVNDNVLAVGDAAGLVMASNGGGIAQAMMSGYYAAEATISHFNDGKPLQSYHQRVMDVMRKPLNISLRTKRLAYLFLSHNWSTEMALRFLGPIGGIQRAVECHRPTWVI
;
A
#
# COMPACT_ATOMS: atom_id res chain seq x y z
N MET A 1 21.48 -26.95 -5.14
CA MET A 1 20.79 -27.96 -4.31
C MET A 1 20.16 -27.18 -3.16
N VAL A 2 18.83 -27.21 -3.05
CA VAL A 2 18.13 -26.59 -1.89
C VAL A 2 18.56 -27.33 -0.65
N SER A 3 19.00 -26.62 0.42
CA SER A 3 19.36 -27.22 1.69
C SER A 3 18.23 -28.13 2.16
N LYS A 4 18.56 -29.35 2.60
CA LYS A 4 17.62 -30.30 3.20
C LYS A 4 17.25 -29.92 4.63
N ASP A 5 18.04 -29.05 5.25
CA ASP A 5 17.86 -28.62 6.63
C ASP A 5 16.73 -27.60 6.72
N ILE A 6 15.94 -27.72 7.77
CA ILE A 6 14.84 -26.79 8.07
C ILE A 6 15.37 -25.80 9.10
N GLU A 7 15.37 -24.52 8.73
CA GLU A 7 15.68 -23.44 9.67
C GLU A 7 14.42 -23.08 10.46
N HIS A 8 14.58 -22.88 11.77
CA HIS A 8 13.48 -22.43 12.64
C HIS A 8 13.80 -21.07 13.20
N HIS A 9 12.84 -20.14 13.10
CA HIS A 9 12.91 -18.80 13.66
C HIS A 9 11.71 -18.51 14.55
N GLN A 10 11.83 -17.55 15.47
CA GLN A 10 10.68 -17.08 16.23
C GLN A 10 9.65 -16.43 15.29
N VAL A 11 10.12 -15.57 14.37
CA VAL A 11 9.25 -14.88 13.41
C VAL A 11 9.77 -15.01 11.99
N LEU A 12 8.88 -15.35 11.07
CA LEU A 12 9.12 -15.35 9.63
C LEU A 12 8.28 -14.24 8.98
N VAL A 13 8.94 -13.28 8.34
CA VAL A 13 8.30 -12.19 7.61
C VAL A 13 8.40 -12.45 6.11
N ILE A 14 7.31 -12.45 5.39
CA ILE A 14 7.27 -12.68 3.94
C ILE A 14 7.08 -11.36 3.20
N GLY A 15 8.18 -10.85 2.62
CA GLY A 15 8.28 -9.58 1.90
C GLY A 15 8.93 -8.46 2.70
N ALA A 16 9.91 -7.78 2.11
CA ALA A 16 10.64 -6.64 2.66
C ALA A 16 10.12 -5.28 2.13
N GLY A 17 8.84 -5.19 1.77
CA GLY A 17 8.19 -3.90 1.49
C GLY A 17 7.99 -3.08 2.78
N PRO A 18 7.36 -1.88 2.70
CA PRO A 18 7.23 -1.00 3.86
C PRO A 18 6.66 -1.67 5.12
N GLY A 19 5.64 -2.53 4.98
CA GLY A 19 5.08 -3.23 6.14
C GLY A 19 6.02 -4.28 6.73
N GLY A 20 6.69 -5.07 5.89
CA GLY A 20 7.61 -6.12 6.36
C GLY A 20 8.87 -5.56 7.00
N SER A 21 9.49 -4.54 6.39
CA SER A 21 10.67 -3.86 6.95
C SER A 21 10.36 -3.18 8.27
N THR A 22 9.21 -2.48 8.37
CA THR A 22 8.76 -1.87 9.64
C THR A 22 8.54 -2.93 10.72
N THR A 23 7.90 -4.06 10.38
CA THR A 23 7.71 -5.18 11.32
C THR A 23 9.04 -5.72 11.80
N ALA A 24 9.95 -5.99 10.87
CA ALA A 24 11.27 -6.58 11.17
C ALA A 24 12.11 -5.66 12.05
N GLN A 25 12.16 -4.35 11.75
CA GLN A 25 12.85 -3.37 12.57
C GLN A 25 12.33 -3.44 14.00
N ARG A 26 11.02 -3.33 14.19
CA ARG A 26 10.45 -3.27 15.53
C ARG A 26 10.63 -4.56 16.33
N LEU A 27 10.59 -5.72 15.69
CA LEU A 27 10.90 -7.01 16.31
C LEU A 27 12.37 -7.10 16.74
N ALA A 28 13.30 -6.71 15.86
CA ALA A 28 14.72 -6.75 16.12
C ALA A 28 15.14 -5.81 17.26
N GLU A 29 14.56 -4.60 17.35
CA GLU A 29 14.75 -3.67 18.49
C GLU A 29 14.39 -4.29 19.82
N GLN A 30 13.55 -5.31 19.84
CA GLN A 30 13.13 -6.05 21.04
C GLN A 30 13.85 -7.39 21.20
N GLY A 31 14.88 -7.65 20.38
CA GLY A 31 15.69 -8.86 20.44
C GLY A 31 14.98 -10.14 20.01
N ILE A 32 13.90 -10.03 19.22
CA ILE A 32 13.17 -11.19 18.69
C ILE A 32 13.86 -11.65 17.41
N ASP A 33 14.15 -12.94 17.31
CA ASP A 33 14.71 -13.57 16.11
C ASP A 33 13.71 -13.54 14.97
N ALA A 34 13.91 -12.59 14.04
CA ALA A 34 13.06 -12.37 12.88
C ALA A 34 13.87 -12.47 11.59
N VAL A 35 13.49 -13.40 10.70
CA VAL A 35 14.01 -13.49 9.34
C VAL A 35 12.99 -12.97 8.35
N VAL A 36 13.42 -12.13 7.41
CA VAL A 36 12.60 -11.59 6.32
C VAL A 36 13.00 -12.25 5.01
N LEU A 37 12.05 -12.82 4.29
CA LEU A 37 12.27 -13.41 2.97
C LEU A 37 11.71 -12.47 1.89
N GLU A 38 12.59 -11.91 1.09
CA GLU A 38 12.25 -11.03 -0.03
C GLU A 38 12.62 -11.71 -1.36
N LYS A 39 11.63 -11.83 -2.26
CA LYS A 39 11.82 -12.47 -3.57
C LYS A 39 12.70 -11.68 -4.55
N ARG A 40 12.80 -10.37 -4.36
CA ARG A 40 13.62 -9.50 -5.22
C ARG A 40 15.05 -9.50 -4.75
N GLN A 41 15.99 -9.33 -5.69
CA GLN A 41 17.41 -9.16 -5.38
C GLN A 41 17.69 -7.85 -4.66
N VAL A 42 16.89 -6.82 -4.98
CA VAL A 42 17.00 -5.49 -4.38
C VAL A 42 15.63 -5.07 -3.87
N VAL A 43 15.54 -4.73 -2.59
CA VAL A 43 14.31 -4.25 -1.96
C VAL A 43 13.82 -2.99 -2.70
N GLY A 44 12.52 -2.93 -3.00
CA GLY A 44 11.91 -1.80 -3.72
C GLY A 44 12.11 -1.80 -5.24
N ASN A 45 12.83 -2.76 -5.84
CA ASN A 45 13.07 -2.81 -7.28
C ASN A 45 12.52 -4.10 -7.92
N PRO A 46 11.63 -4.02 -8.96
CA PRO A 46 11.03 -2.79 -9.49
C PRO A 46 9.96 -2.22 -8.54
N ALA A 47 9.85 -0.91 -8.50
CA ALA A 47 8.75 -0.23 -7.81
C ALA A 47 7.41 -0.57 -8.50
N GLN A 48 6.37 -0.81 -7.72
CA GLN A 48 5.01 -1.07 -8.23
C GLN A 48 4.03 -0.13 -7.52
N CYS A 49 4.15 1.18 -7.79
CA CYS A 49 3.47 2.23 -7.02
C CYS A 49 3.36 3.53 -7.81
N GLY A 50 2.40 4.39 -7.44
CA GLY A 50 2.34 5.80 -7.85
C GLY A 50 3.43 6.67 -7.20
N GLU A 51 4.10 6.15 -6.15
CA GLU A 51 5.25 6.78 -5.49
C GLU A 51 4.93 8.02 -4.63
N CYS A 52 3.65 8.28 -4.31
CA CYS A 52 3.26 9.29 -3.32
C CYS A 52 3.27 8.71 -1.91
N VAL A 53 3.97 9.35 -1.00
CA VAL A 53 4.08 8.99 0.42
C VAL A 53 3.57 10.14 1.27
N ALA A 54 2.62 9.84 2.15
CA ALA A 54 2.08 10.82 3.10
C ALA A 54 3.11 11.15 4.19
N GLU A 55 3.24 12.42 4.53
CA GLU A 55 3.96 12.87 5.72
C GLU A 55 3.15 12.58 7.00
N TRP A 56 3.79 12.71 8.15
CA TRP A 56 3.14 12.38 9.43
C TRP A 56 1.87 13.18 9.70
N GLY A 57 1.85 14.46 9.30
CA GLY A 57 0.66 15.31 9.41
C GLY A 57 -0.57 14.74 8.72
N GLU A 58 -0.39 14.28 7.48
CA GLU A 58 -1.45 13.65 6.67
C GLU A 58 -1.92 12.31 7.29
N VAL A 59 -0.96 11.50 7.78
CA VAL A 59 -1.25 10.23 8.44
C VAL A 59 -2.10 10.46 9.68
N VAL A 60 -1.74 11.40 10.51
CA VAL A 60 -2.47 11.78 11.73
C VAL A 60 -3.85 12.36 11.40
N GLY A 61 -3.95 13.19 10.36
CA GLY A 61 -5.22 13.73 9.88
C GLY A 61 -6.22 12.63 9.55
N THR A 62 -5.75 11.61 8.84
CA THR A 62 -6.57 10.45 8.43
C THR A 62 -6.81 9.46 9.57
N PHE A 63 -5.80 9.19 10.39
CA PHE A 63 -5.81 8.17 11.46
C PHE A 63 -5.47 8.79 12.84
N PRO A 64 -6.33 9.63 13.44
CA PRO A 64 -5.96 10.43 14.61
C PRO A 64 -5.50 9.63 15.84
N LYS A 65 -5.90 8.37 15.96
CA LYS A 65 -5.49 7.50 17.07
C LYS A 65 -4.02 7.06 17.00
N VAL A 66 -3.35 7.23 15.84
CA VAL A 66 -1.93 6.90 15.66
C VAL A 66 -1.01 7.78 16.51
N LYS A 67 -1.46 8.97 16.91
CA LYS A 67 -0.76 9.85 17.87
C LYS A 67 -0.42 9.21 19.21
N GLN A 68 -1.06 8.09 19.54
CA GLN A 68 -0.79 7.35 20.78
C GLN A 68 0.45 6.44 20.67
N ASP A 69 1.06 6.36 19.49
CA ASP A 69 2.18 5.48 19.16
C ASP A 69 3.43 6.32 18.79
N PRO A 70 4.19 6.86 19.76
CA PRO A 70 5.34 7.75 19.49
C PRO A 70 6.40 7.14 18.60
N TRP A 71 6.61 5.82 18.66
CA TRP A 71 7.54 5.11 17.79
C TRP A 71 7.19 5.30 16.30
N LEU A 72 5.90 5.33 15.96
CA LEU A 72 5.48 5.59 14.58
C LEU A 72 5.80 7.01 14.15
N GLU A 73 5.66 8.01 15.00
CA GLU A 73 6.01 9.39 14.68
C GLU A 73 7.49 9.49 14.30
N GLU A 74 8.38 8.91 15.09
CA GLU A 74 9.81 8.85 14.78
C GLU A 74 10.10 8.04 13.51
N HIS A 75 9.37 6.95 13.30
CA HIS A 75 9.56 6.09 12.13
C HIS A 75 9.10 6.76 10.82
N PHE A 76 8.13 7.67 10.88
CA PHE A 76 7.69 8.49 9.76
C PHE A 76 8.54 9.75 9.53
N ASP A 77 9.59 9.97 10.31
CA ASP A 77 10.60 10.99 9.99
C ASP A 77 11.52 10.48 8.88
N PHE A 78 11.27 10.96 7.65
CA PHE A 78 11.96 10.53 6.44
C PHE A 78 13.04 11.52 6.03
N PRO A 79 14.28 11.06 5.80
CA PRO A 79 15.36 11.93 5.37
C PRO A 79 15.15 12.46 3.94
N GLU A 80 15.62 13.65 3.66
CA GLU A 80 15.47 14.32 2.37
C GLU A 80 15.96 13.51 1.17
N ARG A 81 16.94 12.62 1.35
CA ARG A 81 17.45 11.79 0.26
C ARG A 81 16.41 10.84 -0.38
N VAL A 82 15.32 10.53 0.32
CA VAL A 82 14.23 9.68 -0.22
C VAL A 82 13.10 10.49 -0.81
N LYS A 83 13.08 11.82 -0.61
CA LYS A 83 12.07 12.75 -1.11
C LYS A 83 12.53 13.36 -2.41
N LEU A 84 11.84 13.14 -3.50
CA LEU A 84 12.16 13.71 -4.81
C LEU A 84 11.51 15.08 -5.02
N HIS A 85 10.30 15.22 -4.52
CA HIS A 85 9.51 16.43 -4.69
C HIS A 85 8.44 16.52 -3.59
N SER A 86 8.31 17.68 -2.95
CA SER A 86 7.21 17.95 -2.00
C SER A 86 5.90 18.12 -2.76
N LEU A 87 4.84 17.55 -2.23
CA LEU A 87 3.50 17.59 -2.79
C LEU A 87 2.57 18.33 -1.81
N GLU A 88 2.53 19.66 -1.94
CA GLU A 88 1.74 20.54 -1.05
C GLU A 88 0.29 20.72 -1.53
N TRP A 89 0.01 20.37 -2.80
CA TRP A 89 -1.31 20.49 -3.40
C TRP A 89 -1.73 19.22 -4.14
N MET A 90 -3.02 18.90 -4.04
CA MET A 90 -3.69 17.95 -4.90
C MET A 90 -4.78 18.65 -5.71
N ARG A 91 -4.92 18.31 -7.00
CA ARG A 91 -6.02 18.78 -7.83
C ARG A 91 -6.79 17.59 -8.41
N VAL A 92 -8.11 17.71 -8.43
CA VAL A 92 -8.99 16.73 -9.08
C VAL A 92 -9.67 17.37 -10.27
N PHE A 93 -9.44 16.83 -11.44
CA PHE A 93 -9.93 17.32 -12.73
C PHE A 93 -11.19 16.59 -13.17
N ALA A 94 -12.19 17.37 -13.55
CA ALA A 94 -13.37 16.89 -14.27
C ALA A 94 -13.06 16.69 -15.76
N PRO A 95 -13.90 15.92 -16.49
CA PRO A 95 -13.75 15.75 -17.94
C PRO A 95 -13.72 17.02 -18.77
N SER A 96 -14.32 18.12 -18.26
CA SER A 96 -14.29 19.44 -18.90
C SER A 96 -12.98 20.20 -18.72
N GLY A 97 -12.02 19.67 -17.94
CA GLY A 97 -10.79 20.36 -17.55
C GLY A 97 -10.97 21.26 -16.31
N LYS A 98 -12.19 21.44 -15.79
CA LYS A 98 -12.39 22.14 -14.52
C LYS A 98 -11.77 21.33 -13.38
N SER A 99 -11.09 22.02 -12.47
CA SER A 99 -10.43 21.35 -11.32
C SER A 99 -10.82 21.99 -9.99
N TRP A 100 -10.61 21.19 -8.94
CA TRP A 100 -10.71 21.59 -7.54
C TRP A 100 -9.43 21.16 -6.85
N GLY A 101 -8.78 22.10 -6.14
CA GLY A 101 -7.55 21.88 -5.42
C GLY A 101 -7.74 21.97 -3.92
N PHE A 102 -6.88 21.27 -3.19
CA PHE A 102 -6.78 21.32 -1.72
C PHE A 102 -5.37 20.96 -1.29
N GLU A 103 -5.03 21.33 -0.07
CA GLU A 103 -3.73 21.08 0.53
C GLU A 103 -3.48 19.57 0.67
N LEU A 104 -2.21 19.19 0.53
CA LEU A 104 -1.71 17.84 0.72
C LEU A 104 -0.39 17.91 1.46
N ASP A 105 -0.18 17.04 2.43
CA ASP A 105 1.09 16.91 3.15
C ASP A 105 1.74 15.56 2.80
N ALA A 106 2.46 15.56 1.66
CA ALA A 106 3.06 14.36 1.09
C ALA A 106 4.31 14.68 0.25
N PHE A 107 4.98 13.65 -0.21
CA PHE A 107 6.09 13.77 -1.17
C PHE A 107 6.08 12.65 -2.20
N ALA A 108 6.65 12.93 -3.37
CA ALA A 108 7.01 11.91 -4.35
C ALA A 108 8.29 11.20 -3.91
N ALA A 109 8.22 9.89 -3.71
CA ALA A 109 9.34 9.12 -3.19
C ALA A 109 10.21 8.51 -4.30
N HIS A 110 11.50 8.43 -4.05
CA HIS A 110 12.37 7.51 -4.78
C HIS A 110 12.24 6.12 -4.17
N ARG A 111 11.31 5.29 -4.67
CA ARG A 111 10.92 4.03 -4.02
C ARG A 111 12.07 3.06 -3.75
N LEU A 112 13.05 2.98 -4.65
CA LEU A 112 14.24 2.15 -4.40
C LEU A 112 15.00 2.63 -3.15
N GLN A 113 15.18 3.93 -3.00
CA GLN A 113 15.85 4.50 -1.83
C GLN A 113 14.95 4.47 -0.59
N PHE A 114 13.65 4.71 -0.75
CA PHE A 114 12.69 4.69 0.35
C PHE A 114 12.51 3.29 0.95
N ASP A 115 12.25 2.28 0.11
CA ASP A 115 12.10 0.91 0.57
C ASP A 115 13.43 0.35 1.09
N GLY A 116 14.56 0.70 0.43
CA GLY A 116 15.91 0.36 0.89
C GLY A 116 16.22 0.94 2.25
N MET A 117 15.90 2.22 2.49
CA MET A 117 16.07 2.86 3.80
C MET A 117 15.30 2.14 4.91
N LEU A 118 14.05 1.73 4.65
CA LEU A 118 13.26 0.98 5.63
C LEU A 118 13.89 -0.40 5.92
N ALA A 119 14.41 -1.06 4.88
CA ALA A 119 15.13 -2.32 5.04
C ALA A 119 16.45 -2.13 5.81
N ASP A 120 17.21 -1.08 5.51
CA ASP A 120 18.45 -0.73 6.21
C ASP A 120 18.19 -0.48 7.70
N ARG A 121 17.14 0.29 8.05
CA ARG A 121 16.72 0.50 9.44
C ARG A 121 16.43 -0.83 10.16
N ALA A 122 15.82 -1.79 9.46
CA ALA A 122 15.56 -3.11 10.03
C ALA A 122 16.87 -3.92 10.24
N VAL A 123 17.79 -3.87 9.28
CA VAL A 123 19.10 -4.54 9.38
C VAL A 123 19.94 -3.90 10.48
N ASP A 124 19.97 -2.57 10.57
CA ASP A 124 20.70 -1.84 11.62
C ASP A 124 20.15 -2.16 13.01
N ALA A 125 18.85 -2.47 13.13
CA ALA A 125 18.23 -2.95 14.36
C ALA A 125 18.55 -4.43 14.66
N GLY A 126 19.12 -5.19 13.71
CA GLY A 126 19.51 -6.59 13.88
C GLY A 126 18.62 -7.61 13.16
N ALA A 127 17.69 -7.19 12.29
CA ALA A 127 16.88 -8.12 11.48
C ALA A 127 17.71 -8.79 10.38
N ASP A 128 17.44 -10.07 10.10
CA ASP A 128 18.01 -10.82 8.98
C ASP A 128 17.09 -10.69 7.75
N ILE A 129 17.52 -9.91 6.75
CA ILE A 129 16.78 -9.75 5.48
C ILE A 129 17.48 -10.54 4.38
N ARG A 130 16.81 -11.58 3.89
CA ARG A 130 17.30 -12.45 2.81
C ARG A 130 16.60 -12.10 1.51
N THR A 131 17.30 -11.39 0.64
CA THR A 131 16.86 -11.09 -0.73
C THR A 131 17.03 -12.30 -1.65
N ASP A 132 16.49 -12.22 -2.86
CA ASP A 132 16.50 -13.31 -3.86
C ASP A 132 16.01 -14.65 -3.26
N THR A 133 14.99 -14.57 -2.38
CA THR A 133 14.44 -15.71 -1.66
C THR A 133 12.92 -15.71 -1.77
N ALA A 134 12.42 -16.38 -2.79
CA ALA A 134 10.99 -16.42 -3.10
C ALA A 134 10.28 -17.57 -2.36
N LEU A 135 9.23 -17.26 -1.60
CA LEU A 135 8.32 -18.29 -1.07
C LEU A 135 7.59 -18.96 -2.23
N THR A 136 7.75 -20.27 -2.38
CA THR A 136 7.18 -21.05 -3.49
C THR A 136 6.06 -21.98 -3.06
N ASN A 137 6.10 -22.48 -1.83
CA ASN A 137 5.08 -23.41 -1.31
C ASN A 137 4.97 -23.33 0.23
N ILE A 138 3.83 -23.78 0.74
CA ILE A 138 3.57 -23.96 2.18
C ILE A 138 3.00 -25.36 2.37
N VAL A 139 3.65 -26.17 3.21
CA VAL A 139 3.17 -27.49 3.59
C VAL A 139 2.54 -27.40 4.96
N THR A 140 1.21 -27.55 5.01
CA THR A 140 0.40 -27.50 6.24
C THR A 140 0.12 -28.90 6.79
N GLY A 141 -0.37 -28.97 8.03
CA GLY A 141 -0.82 -30.24 8.63
C GLY A 141 0.29 -31.23 8.96
N ARG A 142 1.52 -30.75 9.18
CA ARG A 142 2.65 -31.58 9.62
C ARG A 142 2.44 -32.12 11.04
N LYS A 143 3.12 -33.24 11.34
CA LYS A 143 3.01 -33.91 12.65
C LYS A 143 3.53 -33.06 13.82
N ASP A 144 4.48 -32.15 13.56
CA ASP A 144 5.03 -31.19 14.54
C ASP A 144 4.11 -29.98 14.79
N GLY A 145 2.98 -29.90 14.08
CA GLY A 145 2.00 -28.81 14.19
C GLY A 145 2.44 -27.48 13.57
N LYS A 146 3.66 -27.39 13.01
CA LYS A 146 4.18 -26.17 12.36
C LYS A 146 4.09 -26.28 10.86
N ASP A 147 3.64 -25.21 10.19
CA ASP A 147 3.70 -25.12 8.73
C ASP A 147 5.15 -25.01 8.26
N LEU A 148 5.46 -25.65 7.13
CA LEU A 148 6.76 -25.57 6.47
C LEU A 148 6.67 -24.62 5.28
N TYR A 149 7.44 -23.55 5.34
CA TYR A 149 7.58 -22.55 4.29
C TYR A 149 8.76 -22.93 3.40
N VAL A 150 8.49 -23.21 2.14
CA VAL A 150 9.48 -23.66 1.15
C VAL A 150 9.76 -22.51 0.20
N THR A 151 11.02 -22.18 0.06
CA THR A 151 11.52 -21.21 -0.91
C THR A 151 12.34 -21.89 -2.00
N ASP A 152 12.77 -21.13 -2.98
CA ASP A 152 13.74 -21.58 -3.99
C ASP A 152 15.11 -21.89 -3.37
N ASN A 153 15.47 -21.26 -2.23
CA ASN A 153 16.79 -21.37 -1.59
C ASN A 153 16.80 -22.17 -0.29
N GLY A 154 15.66 -22.36 0.41
CA GLY A 154 15.64 -22.94 1.75
C GLY A 154 14.28 -23.41 2.22
N ARG A 155 14.24 -23.90 3.46
CA ARG A 155 13.04 -24.39 4.12
C ARG A 155 12.96 -23.80 5.53
N TYR A 156 11.83 -23.24 5.90
CA TYR A 156 11.67 -22.49 7.14
C TYR A 156 10.44 -22.93 7.92
N THR A 157 10.55 -22.88 9.23
CA THR A 157 9.43 -22.96 10.16
C THR A 157 9.50 -21.76 11.11
N ALA A 158 8.37 -21.29 11.61
CA ALA A 158 8.34 -20.21 12.59
C ALA A 158 7.21 -20.40 13.60
N ASP A 159 7.36 -19.75 14.76
CA ASP A 159 6.30 -19.67 15.75
C ASP A 159 5.22 -18.68 15.33
N VAL A 160 5.61 -17.54 14.76
CA VAL A 160 4.72 -16.52 14.19
C VAL A 160 5.15 -16.19 12.76
N VAL A 161 4.19 -15.93 11.89
CA VAL A 161 4.44 -15.55 10.50
C VAL A 161 3.74 -14.24 10.18
N ILE A 162 4.46 -13.33 9.53
CA ILE A 162 3.92 -12.06 9.06
C ILE A 162 3.79 -12.10 7.54
N ASP A 163 2.55 -12.07 7.03
CA ASP A 163 2.30 -11.95 5.59
C ASP A 163 2.35 -10.47 5.17
N ALA A 164 3.54 -10.04 4.75
CA ALA A 164 3.82 -8.73 4.15
C ALA A 164 4.03 -8.84 2.63
N SER A 165 3.47 -9.86 1.98
CA SER A 165 3.70 -10.20 0.57
C SER A 165 3.00 -9.28 -0.44
N GLY A 166 2.34 -8.23 0.04
CA GLY A 166 1.71 -7.20 -0.77
C GLY A 166 0.39 -7.64 -1.40
N SER A 167 -0.01 -6.99 -2.48
CA SER A 167 -1.33 -7.12 -3.10
C SER A 167 -1.70 -8.54 -3.56
N LEU A 168 -0.72 -9.40 -3.76
CA LEU A 168 -0.95 -10.79 -4.13
C LEU A 168 -1.35 -11.68 -2.94
N ALA A 169 -1.15 -11.22 -1.68
CA ALA A 169 -1.44 -11.98 -0.46
C ALA A 169 -0.94 -13.45 -0.57
N HIS A 170 0.35 -13.60 -0.85
CA HIS A 170 0.92 -14.85 -1.34
C HIS A 170 0.82 -15.98 -0.31
N VAL A 171 1.03 -15.67 0.98
CA VAL A 171 0.86 -16.65 2.07
C VAL A 171 -0.57 -17.13 2.15
N ALA A 172 -1.55 -16.22 2.13
CA ALA A 172 -2.96 -16.59 2.17
C ALA A 172 -3.38 -17.45 0.96
N ARG A 173 -2.84 -17.17 -0.24
CA ARG A 173 -3.09 -17.97 -1.45
C ARG A 173 -2.51 -19.38 -1.32
N LEU A 174 -1.27 -19.51 -0.88
CA LEU A 174 -0.61 -20.81 -0.74
C LEU A 174 -1.24 -21.67 0.37
N ARG A 175 -1.80 -21.05 1.42
CA ARG A 175 -2.57 -21.74 2.46
C ARG A 175 -4.02 -22.06 2.04
N GLY A 176 -4.46 -21.68 0.84
CA GLY A 176 -5.82 -21.88 0.35
C GLY A 176 -6.88 -21.01 1.04
N GLY A 177 -6.47 -20.02 1.82
CA GLY A 177 -7.35 -19.12 2.59
C GLY A 177 -7.56 -17.74 1.97
N PHE A 178 -7.12 -17.50 0.74
CA PHE A 178 -7.24 -16.19 0.10
C PHE A 178 -8.72 -15.82 -0.12
N GLN A 179 -9.16 -14.78 0.57
CA GLN A 179 -10.48 -14.17 0.39
C GLN A 179 -10.33 -12.86 -0.38
N GLY A 180 -9.76 -12.95 -1.60
CA GLY A 180 -9.56 -11.79 -2.45
C GLY A 180 -10.86 -11.21 -2.94
N GLY A 181 -10.98 -9.89 -2.77
CA GLY A 181 -12.04 -9.08 -3.32
C GLY A 181 -11.63 -8.40 -4.63
N ASP A 182 -12.19 -7.20 -4.87
CA ASP A 182 -11.98 -6.39 -6.07
C ASP A 182 -10.50 -5.96 -6.16
N GLN A 183 -9.77 -6.56 -7.10
CA GLN A 183 -8.39 -6.17 -7.43
C GLN A 183 -8.45 -5.19 -8.59
N VAL A 184 -7.96 -3.97 -8.36
CA VAL A 184 -7.89 -2.93 -9.39
C VAL A 184 -6.56 -3.02 -10.12
N PRO A 185 -6.57 -3.36 -11.43
CA PRO A 185 -5.37 -3.33 -12.24
C PRO A 185 -4.93 -1.88 -12.47
N THR A 186 -3.64 -1.64 -12.31
CA THR A 186 -3.01 -0.34 -12.53
C THR A 186 -1.83 -0.45 -13.49
N ILE A 187 -1.61 0.62 -14.22
CA ILE A 187 -0.41 0.82 -15.03
C ILE A 187 0.12 2.23 -14.77
N TYR A 188 1.43 2.37 -14.79
CA TYR A 188 2.09 3.68 -14.72
C TYR A 188 3.30 3.73 -15.65
N ALA A 189 3.76 4.93 -15.92
CA ALA A 189 4.98 5.23 -16.64
C ALA A 189 5.79 6.28 -15.89
N GLN A 190 7.12 6.19 -16.00
CA GLN A 190 7.96 7.34 -15.74
C GLN A 190 7.97 8.18 -17.03
N ALA A 191 7.49 9.40 -16.96
CA ALA A 191 7.34 10.26 -18.13
C ALA A 191 7.96 11.64 -17.89
N SER A 192 8.52 12.22 -18.94
CA SER A 192 9.04 13.60 -18.92
C SER A 192 8.20 14.54 -19.77
N GLY A 193 8.22 15.81 -19.41
CA GLY A 193 7.52 16.90 -20.04
C GLY A 193 7.38 18.08 -19.10
N ASP A 194 6.46 19.00 -19.37
CA ASP A 194 6.12 20.08 -18.46
C ASP A 194 5.21 19.53 -17.37
N MET A 195 5.71 19.50 -16.13
CA MET A 195 5.01 18.87 -15.02
C MET A 195 4.35 19.92 -14.13
N PRO A 196 3.14 19.61 -13.60
CA PRO A 196 2.50 20.45 -12.58
C PRO A 196 3.31 20.43 -11.28
N ASP A 197 3.14 21.46 -10.45
CA ASP A 197 3.66 21.47 -9.07
C ASP A 197 2.75 20.72 -8.08
N SER A 198 1.60 20.19 -8.55
CA SER A 198 0.60 19.48 -7.74
C SER A 198 0.48 18.01 -8.13
N PHE A 199 0.01 17.22 -7.20
CA PHE A 199 -0.49 15.88 -7.52
C PHE A 199 -1.84 16.00 -8.20
N ASP A 200 -1.92 15.66 -9.48
CA ASP A 200 -3.12 15.79 -10.29
C ASP A 200 -3.83 14.46 -10.51
N ILE A 201 -5.14 14.46 -10.28
CA ILE A 201 -6.04 13.32 -10.50
C ILE A 201 -7.06 13.68 -11.60
N PHE A 202 -7.22 12.79 -12.57
CA PHE A 202 -8.13 12.95 -13.69
C PHE A 202 -9.23 11.88 -13.64
N LEU A 203 -10.48 12.33 -13.67
CA LEU A 203 -11.66 11.47 -13.60
C LEU A 203 -12.42 11.44 -14.92
N GLY A 204 -13.21 10.38 -15.15
CA GLY A 204 -14.05 10.22 -16.33
C GLY A 204 -13.57 9.15 -17.28
N ALA A 205 -13.78 9.35 -18.62
CA ALA A 205 -13.51 8.35 -19.64
C ALA A 205 -12.02 7.99 -19.78
N VAL A 206 -11.10 8.82 -19.29
CA VAL A 206 -9.66 8.52 -19.23
C VAL A 206 -9.39 7.27 -18.42
N ALA A 207 -10.13 7.07 -17.33
CA ALA A 207 -10.01 5.92 -16.43
C ALA A 207 -11.41 5.53 -15.87
N PRO A 208 -12.24 4.79 -16.62
CA PRO A 208 -13.62 4.48 -16.24
C PRO A 208 -13.69 3.71 -14.91
N LYS A 209 -14.51 4.24 -13.97
CA LYS A 209 -14.61 3.70 -12.59
C LYS A 209 -13.26 3.61 -11.88
N GLY A 210 -12.41 4.57 -12.12
CA GLY A 210 -11.08 4.73 -11.54
C GLY A 210 -10.61 6.16 -11.72
N TYR A 211 -9.29 6.34 -11.81
CA TYR A 211 -8.69 7.64 -12.09
C TYR A 211 -7.33 7.48 -12.77
N ALA A 212 -6.93 8.52 -13.51
CA ALA A 212 -5.55 8.70 -13.94
C ALA A 212 -4.86 9.73 -13.05
N TRP A 213 -3.55 9.68 -12.96
CA TRP A 213 -2.76 10.55 -12.10
C TRP A 213 -1.50 11.07 -12.77
N ILE A 214 -1.06 12.24 -12.33
CA ILE A 214 0.28 12.77 -12.53
C ILE A 214 0.85 13.10 -11.15
N ILE A 215 1.92 12.43 -10.75
CA ILE A 215 2.64 12.68 -9.51
C ILE A 215 4.03 13.20 -9.90
N PRO A 216 4.26 14.52 -9.81
CA PRO A 216 5.52 15.13 -10.19
C PRO A 216 6.66 14.67 -9.26
N LYS A 217 7.82 14.43 -9.87
CA LYS A 217 9.09 14.12 -9.21
C LYS A 217 10.12 15.24 -9.38
N GLY A 218 9.63 16.41 -9.70
CA GLY A 218 10.35 17.63 -10.08
C GLY A 218 9.75 18.23 -11.36
N LYS A 219 10.37 19.28 -11.88
CA LYS A 219 9.81 20.08 -12.98
C LYS A 219 9.60 19.34 -14.30
N ASN A 220 10.38 18.29 -14.56
CA ASN A 220 10.42 17.65 -15.88
C ASN A 220 10.19 16.15 -15.83
N LEU A 221 9.87 15.56 -14.69
CA LEU A 221 9.68 14.13 -14.50
C LEU A 221 8.49 13.85 -13.60
N ALA A 222 7.67 12.88 -13.96
CA ALA A 222 6.56 12.42 -13.13
C ALA A 222 6.36 10.90 -13.22
N ASN A 223 5.71 10.35 -12.20
CA ASN A 223 4.98 9.11 -12.31
C ASN A 223 3.58 9.42 -12.83
N VAL A 224 3.28 8.94 -14.03
CA VAL A 224 1.98 9.13 -14.69
C VAL A 224 1.30 7.78 -14.83
N GLY A 225 0.06 7.65 -14.41
CA GLY A 225 -0.57 6.35 -14.47
C GLY A 225 -2.10 6.39 -14.43
N LEU A 226 -2.69 5.21 -14.47
CA LEU A 226 -4.12 5.02 -14.30
C LEU A 226 -4.45 3.67 -13.67
N GLY A 227 -5.55 3.66 -12.92
CA GLY A 227 -6.18 2.45 -12.40
C GLY A 227 -7.65 2.45 -12.76
N VAL A 228 -8.18 1.30 -13.13
CA VAL A 228 -9.60 1.17 -13.52
C VAL A 228 -10.21 -0.07 -12.87
N LYS A 229 -11.51 -0.04 -12.64
CA LYS A 229 -12.21 -1.26 -12.26
C LYS A 229 -12.06 -2.32 -13.36
N ALA A 230 -11.70 -3.54 -12.98
CA ALA A 230 -11.53 -4.64 -13.94
C ALA A 230 -12.80 -4.81 -14.80
N GLY A 231 -12.60 -5.03 -16.10
CA GLY A 231 -13.67 -5.23 -17.06
C GLY A 231 -14.42 -3.97 -17.54
N THR A 232 -13.99 -2.76 -17.12
CA THR A 232 -14.66 -1.51 -17.56
C THR A 232 -14.00 -0.83 -18.74
N LEU A 233 -12.75 -1.19 -19.04
CA LEU A 233 -11.96 -0.55 -20.07
C LEU A 233 -12.16 -1.27 -21.42
N LYS A 234 -12.35 -0.50 -22.50
CA LYS A 234 -12.26 -1.00 -23.88
C LYS A 234 -10.82 -0.85 -24.36
N GLY A 235 -10.16 -1.96 -24.65
CA GLY A 235 -8.75 -1.98 -25.05
C GLY A 235 -7.80 -2.33 -23.87
N THR A 236 -6.55 -1.91 -23.96
CA THR A 236 -5.51 -2.21 -22.95
C THR A 236 -5.22 -1.00 -22.06
N LEU A 237 -4.86 -1.26 -20.79
CA LEU A 237 -4.40 -0.21 -19.88
C LEU A 237 -3.24 0.60 -20.52
N LYS A 238 -2.29 -0.11 -21.14
CA LYS A 238 -1.12 0.52 -21.78
C LYS A 238 -1.54 1.48 -22.90
N GLY A 239 -2.49 1.09 -23.75
CA GLY A 239 -2.98 1.95 -24.82
C GLY A 239 -3.76 3.18 -24.32
N HIS A 240 -4.43 3.06 -23.16
CA HIS A 240 -5.09 4.21 -22.52
C HIS A 240 -4.08 5.17 -21.92
N LEU A 241 -3.08 4.66 -21.20
CA LEU A 241 -2.04 5.50 -20.61
C LEU A 241 -1.18 6.18 -21.70
N GLN A 242 -0.87 5.47 -22.81
CA GLN A 242 -0.14 6.07 -23.93
C GLN A 242 -0.90 7.28 -24.50
N ARG A 243 -2.21 7.12 -24.81
CA ARG A 243 -3.02 8.24 -25.30
C ARG A 243 -3.08 9.40 -24.33
N PHE A 244 -3.23 9.12 -23.03
CA PHE A 244 -3.24 10.13 -22.00
C PHE A 244 -1.92 10.92 -21.95
N CYS A 245 -0.78 10.23 -22.09
CA CYS A 245 0.51 10.90 -22.18
C CYS A 245 0.67 11.68 -23.49
N ASP A 246 0.21 11.14 -24.63
CA ASP A 246 0.27 11.81 -25.93
C ASP A 246 -0.57 13.10 -25.95
N GLU A 247 -1.75 13.09 -25.31
CA GLU A 247 -2.63 14.28 -25.18
C GLU A 247 -2.02 15.39 -24.32
N LEU A 248 -1.03 15.06 -23.48
CA LEU A 248 -0.31 15.98 -22.60
C LEU A 248 1.12 16.28 -23.05
N ASP A 249 1.49 15.86 -24.26
CA ASP A 249 2.85 16.02 -24.81
C ASP A 249 3.95 15.42 -23.91
N LEU A 250 3.66 14.30 -23.22
CA LEU A 250 4.59 13.64 -22.32
C LEU A 250 5.35 12.50 -23.00
N THR A 251 6.67 12.44 -22.79
CA THR A 251 7.54 11.38 -23.30
C THR A 251 7.71 10.28 -22.25
N ILE A 252 7.31 9.04 -22.58
CA ILE A 252 7.41 7.87 -21.69
C ILE A 252 8.80 7.24 -21.78
N HIS A 253 9.42 6.99 -20.62
CA HIS A 253 10.73 6.36 -20.49
C HIS A 253 10.66 4.89 -20.05
N SER A 254 9.76 4.56 -19.12
CA SER A 254 9.59 3.21 -18.61
C SER A 254 8.15 2.94 -18.19
N TRP A 255 7.82 1.66 -18.11
CA TRP A 255 6.49 1.18 -17.75
C TRP A 255 6.56 0.34 -16.49
N GLY A 256 5.52 0.43 -15.68
CA GLY A 256 5.27 -0.45 -14.55
C GLY A 256 3.79 -0.67 -14.35
N GLY A 257 3.46 -1.57 -13.45
CA GLY A 257 2.06 -1.84 -13.14
C GLY A 257 1.90 -2.79 -11.98
N GLY A 258 0.68 -2.93 -11.51
CA GLY A 258 0.38 -3.78 -10.38
C GLY A 258 -1.12 -3.94 -10.17
N TRP A 259 -1.44 -4.50 -9.02
CA TRP A 259 -2.79 -4.69 -8.56
C TRP A 259 -2.96 -4.01 -7.21
N ILE A 260 -4.07 -3.33 -7.00
CA ILE A 260 -4.41 -2.71 -5.71
C ILE A 260 -5.63 -3.43 -5.14
N PRO A 261 -5.58 -3.98 -3.91
CA PRO A 261 -6.72 -4.61 -3.26
C PRO A 261 -7.66 -3.52 -2.72
N MET A 262 -8.74 -3.24 -3.43
CA MET A 262 -9.63 -2.12 -3.12
C MET A 262 -10.98 -2.56 -2.55
N ASP A 263 -11.08 -3.75 -1.96
CA ASP A 263 -12.34 -4.27 -1.38
C ASP A 263 -12.43 -4.05 0.14
N GLY A 264 -11.41 -3.41 0.70
CA GLY A 264 -11.26 -3.18 2.13
C GLY A 264 -10.58 -4.34 2.86
N PRO A 265 -10.45 -4.24 4.19
CA PRO A 265 -9.75 -5.22 4.99
C PRO A 265 -10.32 -6.63 4.87
N VAL A 266 -9.45 -7.63 4.85
CA VAL A 266 -9.87 -9.03 4.98
C VAL A 266 -10.59 -9.25 6.32
N LYS A 267 -11.50 -10.22 6.37
CA LYS A 267 -12.33 -10.46 7.57
C LYS A 267 -11.50 -10.80 8.82
N ARG A 268 -10.39 -11.50 8.63
CA ARG A 268 -9.47 -11.90 9.70
C ARG A 268 -8.06 -11.50 9.32
N LEU A 269 -7.46 -10.59 10.09
CA LEU A 269 -6.06 -10.21 9.93
C LEU A 269 -5.12 -11.23 10.56
N VAL A 270 -5.64 -12.07 11.45
CA VAL A 270 -4.92 -13.17 12.11
C VAL A 270 -5.61 -14.47 11.76
N ASN A 271 -4.85 -15.42 11.25
CA ASN A 271 -5.29 -16.79 10.97
C ASN A 271 -4.26 -17.76 11.55
N ASP A 272 -4.63 -18.43 12.64
CA ASP A 272 -3.74 -19.21 13.49
C ASP A 272 -2.55 -18.35 13.97
N ASN A 273 -1.34 -18.65 13.53
CA ASN A 273 -0.12 -17.93 13.83
C ASN A 273 0.34 -16.97 12.70
N VAL A 274 -0.51 -16.73 11.69
CA VAL A 274 -0.19 -15.83 10.57
C VAL A 274 -0.92 -14.51 10.73
N LEU A 275 -0.18 -13.40 10.69
CA LEU A 275 -0.69 -12.03 10.70
C LEU A 275 -0.49 -11.39 9.33
N ALA A 276 -1.56 -10.94 8.68
CA ALA A 276 -1.49 -10.23 7.41
C ALA A 276 -1.35 -8.72 7.64
N VAL A 277 -0.42 -8.06 6.92
CA VAL A 277 -0.17 -6.61 7.01
C VAL A 277 -0.28 -5.92 5.65
N GLY A 278 -0.54 -4.63 5.65
CA GLY A 278 -0.61 -3.81 4.45
C GLY A 278 -1.59 -4.34 3.41
N ASP A 279 -1.15 -4.39 2.16
CA ASP A 279 -1.97 -4.85 1.03
C ASP A 279 -2.40 -6.31 1.15
N ALA A 280 -1.59 -7.19 1.75
CA ALA A 280 -1.97 -8.59 1.99
C ALA A 280 -3.18 -8.71 2.93
N ALA A 281 -3.36 -7.72 3.79
CA ALA A 281 -4.51 -7.57 4.67
C ALA A 281 -5.66 -6.73 4.06
N GLY A 282 -5.50 -6.20 2.84
CA GLY A 282 -6.45 -5.29 2.21
C GLY A 282 -6.56 -3.92 2.90
N LEU A 283 -5.51 -3.48 3.58
CA LEU A 283 -5.45 -2.22 4.33
C LEU A 283 -5.10 -1.03 3.41
N VAL A 284 -5.81 -0.90 2.32
CA VAL A 284 -5.64 0.16 1.32
C VAL A 284 -6.84 1.10 1.35
N MET A 285 -6.60 2.38 1.19
CA MET A 285 -7.67 3.37 1.02
C MET A 285 -8.33 3.17 -0.34
N ALA A 286 -9.53 2.62 -0.34
CA ALA A 286 -10.24 2.22 -1.56
C ALA A 286 -10.66 3.41 -2.45
N SER A 287 -10.68 4.65 -1.93
CA SER A 287 -11.02 5.87 -2.69
C SER A 287 -9.84 6.44 -3.48
N ASN A 288 -8.60 6.30 -2.96
CA ASN A 288 -7.41 6.94 -3.52
C ASN A 288 -6.23 5.98 -3.77
N GLY A 289 -6.34 4.69 -3.36
CA GLY A 289 -5.30 3.69 -3.56
C GLY A 289 -4.09 3.81 -2.62
N GLY A 290 -4.10 4.73 -1.66
CA GLY A 290 -3.02 4.89 -0.68
C GLY A 290 -2.90 3.69 0.24
N GLY A 291 -1.68 3.15 0.42
CA GLY A 291 -1.44 1.94 1.21
C GLY A 291 -0.11 1.92 1.97
N ILE A 292 0.85 2.80 1.65
CA ILE A 292 2.20 2.77 2.24
C ILE A 292 2.13 3.02 3.76
N ALA A 293 1.47 4.09 4.19
CA ALA A 293 1.32 4.42 5.60
C ALA A 293 0.60 3.30 6.38
N GLN A 294 -0.47 2.74 5.80
CA GLN A 294 -1.20 1.63 6.42
C GLN A 294 -0.35 0.36 6.51
N ALA A 295 0.50 0.10 5.51
CA ALA A 295 1.42 -1.03 5.57
C ALA A 295 2.43 -0.86 6.72
N MET A 296 3.03 0.32 6.87
CA MET A 296 3.96 0.62 7.97
C MET A 296 3.27 0.54 9.32
N MET A 297 2.12 1.21 9.51
CA MET A 297 1.37 1.17 10.76
C MET A 297 0.93 -0.26 11.13
N SER A 298 0.40 -1.02 10.17
CA SER A 298 -0.01 -2.40 10.45
C SER A 298 1.18 -3.31 10.72
N GLY A 299 2.32 -3.07 10.06
CA GLY A 299 3.58 -3.75 10.36
C GLY A 299 4.04 -3.53 11.80
N TYR A 300 4.00 -2.28 12.25
CA TYR A 300 4.28 -1.93 13.65
C TYR A 300 3.32 -2.64 14.62
N TYR A 301 2.02 -2.59 14.37
CA TYR A 301 1.04 -3.25 15.26
C TYR A 301 1.17 -4.78 15.25
N ALA A 302 1.58 -5.38 14.14
CA ALA A 302 1.87 -6.80 14.07
C ALA A 302 3.10 -7.16 14.92
N ALA A 303 4.14 -6.33 14.88
CA ALA A 303 5.31 -6.48 15.74
C ALA A 303 4.93 -6.36 17.22
N GLU A 304 4.20 -5.31 17.64
CA GLU A 304 3.78 -5.10 19.02
C GLU A 304 2.93 -6.27 19.57
N ALA A 305 2.01 -6.79 18.76
CA ALA A 305 1.23 -7.96 19.15
C ALA A 305 2.08 -9.22 19.28
N THR A 306 3.06 -9.40 18.42
CA THR A 306 4.01 -10.52 18.45
C THR A 306 4.93 -10.42 19.67
N ILE A 307 5.47 -9.24 19.97
CA ILE A 307 6.27 -8.96 21.19
C ILE A 307 5.47 -9.29 22.44
N SER A 308 4.22 -8.78 22.52
CA SER A 308 3.35 -9.07 23.66
C SER A 308 2.98 -10.56 23.76
N HIS A 309 2.90 -11.25 22.63
CA HIS A 309 2.65 -12.69 22.60
C HIS A 309 3.82 -13.47 23.22
N PHE A 310 5.05 -13.17 22.84
CA PHE A 310 6.22 -13.86 23.38
C PHE A 310 6.53 -13.49 24.83
N ASN A 311 6.38 -12.22 25.21
CA ASN A 311 6.74 -11.76 26.55
C ASN A 311 5.65 -12.01 27.59
N ASP A 312 4.38 -11.82 27.22
CA ASP A 312 3.25 -11.78 28.15
C ASP A 312 2.21 -12.90 27.90
N GLY A 313 2.39 -13.74 26.86
CA GLY A 313 1.43 -14.77 26.47
C GLY A 313 0.11 -14.19 25.92
N LYS A 314 0.09 -12.92 25.50
CA LYS A 314 -1.13 -12.30 24.95
C LYS A 314 -1.52 -12.94 23.62
N PRO A 315 -2.81 -13.04 23.32
CA PRO A 315 -3.26 -13.62 22.04
C PRO A 315 -2.89 -12.72 20.86
N LEU A 316 -2.41 -13.30 19.77
CA LEU A 316 -2.08 -12.59 18.51
C LEU A 316 -3.27 -11.81 17.92
N GLN A 317 -4.52 -12.17 18.31
CA GLN A 317 -5.75 -11.46 17.93
C GLN A 317 -5.79 -10.01 18.43
N SER A 318 -4.96 -9.62 19.39
CA SER A 318 -4.78 -8.22 19.80
C SER A 318 -4.34 -7.33 18.65
N TYR A 319 -3.57 -7.86 17.70
CA TYR A 319 -3.23 -7.20 16.43
C TYR A 319 -4.48 -6.76 15.66
N HIS A 320 -5.41 -7.70 15.39
CA HIS A 320 -6.65 -7.39 14.67
C HIS A 320 -7.45 -6.28 15.39
N GLN A 321 -7.55 -6.37 16.71
CA GLN A 321 -8.28 -5.38 17.49
C GLN A 321 -7.65 -3.99 17.38
N ARG A 322 -6.32 -3.89 17.49
CA ARG A 322 -5.60 -2.61 17.39
C ARG A 322 -5.72 -1.99 16.01
N VAL A 323 -5.49 -2.75 14.94
CA VAL A 323 -5.65 -2.26 13.56
C VAL A 323 -7.08 -1.77 13.33
N MET A 324 -8.08 -2.53 13.76
CA MET A 324 -9.48 -2.12 13.57
C MET A 324 -9.85 -0.91 14.42
N ASP A 325 -9.28 -0.75 15.61
CA ASP A 325 -9.50 0.43 16.43
C ASP A 325 -8.96 1.71 15.76
N VAL A 326 -7.79 1.65 15.16
CA VAL A 326 -7.14 2.78 14.49
C VAL A 326 -7.72 3.05 13.10
N MET A 327 -7.87 2.02 12.26
CA MET A 327 -8.05 2.18 10.82
C MET A 327 -9.49 1.92 10.33
N ARG A 328 -10.35 1.21 11.07
CA ARG A 328 -11.68 0.80 10.60
C ARG A 328 -12.52 1.94 10.06
N LYS A 329 -12.54 3.08 10.76
CA LYS A 329 -13.41 4.20 10.39
C LYS A 329 -12.98 4.82 9.06
N PRO A 330 -11.71 5.25 8.84
CA PRO A 330 -11.27 5.79 7.56
C PRO A 330 -11.39 4.77 6.42
N LEU A 331 -11.01 3.50 6.62
CA LEU A 331 -11.12 2.45 5.61
C LEU A 331 -12.58 2.22 5.18
N ASN A 332 -13.53 2.22 6.11
CA ASN A 332 -14.95 2.08 5.78
C ASN A 332 -15.49 3.29 5.02
N ILE A 333 -15.07 4.51 5.38
CA ILE A 333 -15.44 5.72 4.64
C ILE A 333 -14.89 5.64 3.22
N SER A 334 -13.63 5.31 3.07
CA SER A 334 -12.96 5.14 1.78
C SER A 334 -13.67 4.11 0.89
N LEU A 335 -14.03 2.95 1.44
CA LEU A 335 -14.76 1.90 0.71
C LEU A 335 -16.17 2.36 0.27
N ARG A 336 -16.88 3.07 1.14
CA ARG A 336 -18.20 3.64 0.79
C ARG A 336 -18.07 4.70 -0.29
N THR A 337 -17.07 5.58 -0.18
CA THR A 337 -16.75 6.61 -1.19
C THR A 337 -16.50 5.97 -2.55
N LYS A 338 -15.65 4.94 -2.62
CA LYS A 338 -15.40 4.19 -3.87
C LYS A 338 -16.70 3.62 -4.46
N ARG A 339 -17.51 2.96 -3.63
CA ARG A 339 -18.77 2.36 -4.10
C ARG A 339 -19.74 3.40 -4.67
N LEU A 340 -19.86 4.56 -4.03
CA LEU A 340 -20.65 5.68 -4.53
C LEU A 340 -20.04 6.28 -5.80
N ALA A 341 -18.72 6.49 -5.83
CA ALA A 341 -18.02 7.01 -6.99
C ALA A 341 -18.23 6.13 -8.24
N TYR A 342 -18.27 4.81 -8.09
CA TYR A 342 -18.53 3.88 -9.19
C TYR A 342 -19.89 4.07 -9.88
N LEU A 343 -20.86 4.71 -9.23
CA LEU A 343 -22.16 5.04 -9.86
C LEU A 343 -22.03 6.21 -10.85
N PHE A 344 -21.10 7.13 -10.59
CA PHE A 344 -20.97 8.38 -11.34
C PHE A 344 -19.77 8.39 -12.28
N LEU A 345 -18.66 7.68 -11.94
CA LEU A 345 -17.40 7.69 -12.70
C LEU A 345 -17.40 6.78 -13.94
N SER A 346 -18.57 6.47 -14.49
CA SER A 346 -18.70 5.62 -15.69
C SER A 346 -18.71 6.42 -16.98
N HIS A 347 -19.18 7.65 -16.97
CA HIS A 347 -19.35 8.51 -18.15
C HIS A 347 -18.95 9.95 -17.84
N ASN A 348 -18.41 10.64 -18.83
CA ASN A 348 -17.97 12.04 -18.65
C ASN A 348 -19.07 12.95 -18.11
N TRP A 349 -20.28 12.87 -18.64
CA TRP A 349 -21.39 13.74 -18.19
C TRP A 349 -21.77 13.51 -16.72
N SER A 350 -21.86 12.25 -16.27
CA SER A 350 -22.20 11.95 -14.88
C SER A 350 -21.08 12.30 -13.91
N THR A 351 -19.82 12.09 -14.33
CA THR A 351 -18.62 12.52 -13.60
C THR A 351 -18.60 14.04 -13.44
N GLU A 352 -18.83 14.76 -14.53
CA GLU A 352 -18.88 16.22 -14.56
C GLU A 352 -19.93 16.77 -13.60
N MET A 353 -21.16 16.22 -13.64
CA MET A 353 -22.24 16.64 -12.75
C MET A 353 -21.91 16.38 -11.28
N ALA A 354 -21.39 15.20 -10.96
CA ALA A 354 -21.01 14.84 -9.59
C ALA A 354 -19.96 15.79 -9.04
N LEU A 355 -18.90 16.08 -9.82
CA LEU A 355 -17.83 16.96 -9.39
C LEU A 355 -18.29 18.43 -9.26
N ARG A 356 -19.12 18.92 -10.16
CA ARG A 356 -19.71 20.28 -10.05
C ARG A 356 -20.58 20.46 -8.82
N PHE A 357 -21.26 19.40 -8.40
CA PHE A 357 -22.06 19.41 -7.17
C PHE A 357 -21.18 19.31 -5.92
N LEU A 358 -20.22 18.42 -5.90
CA LEU A 358 -19.37 18.12 -4.72
C LEU A 358 -18.27 19.18 -4.49
N GLY A 359 -17.72 19.75 -5.57
CA GLY A 359 -16.57 20.67 -5.49
C GLY A 359 -16.84 21.89 -4.61
N PRO A 360 -17.90 22.69 -4.87
CA PRO A 360 -18.16 23.91 -4.11
C PRO A 360 -18.39 23.71 -2.61
N ILE A 361 -18.78 22.51 -2.19
CA ILE A 361 -19.07 22.17 -0.79
C ILE A 361 -17.91 21.42 -0.11
N GLY A 362 -16.74 21.34 -0.74
CA GLY A 362 -15.58 20.59 -0.23
C GLY A 362 -15.78 19.08 -0.19
N GLY A 363 -16.76 18.56 -0.93
CA GLY A 363 -17.09 17.13 -0.95
C GLY A 363 -16.01 16.28 -1.63
N ILE A 364 -15.27 16.84 -2.60
CA ILE A 364 -14.17 16.17 -3.29
C ILE A 364 -13.01 15.94 -2.31
N GLN A 365 -12.57 16.99 -1.61
CA GLN A 365 -11.52 16.90 -0.60
C GLN A 365 -11.87 15.83 0.45
N ARG A 366 -13.05 15.90 1.05
CA ARG A 366 -13.50 14.92 2.06
C ARG A 366 -13.56 13.50 1.53
N ALA A 367 -13.87 13.31 0.25
CA ALA A 367 -13.90 12.00 -0.38
C ALA A 367 -12.48 11.41 -0.53
N VAL A 368 -11.48 12.24 -0.87
CA VAL A 368 -10.08 11.86 -0.99
C VAL A 368 -9.44 11.62 0.37
N GLU A 369 -9.61 12.54 1.32
CA GLU A 369 -9.09 12.47 2.69
C GLU A 369 -9.87 11.48 3.58
N CYS A 370 -10.95 10.89 3.07
CA CYS A 370 -11.81 9.95 3.81
C CYS A 370 -12.48 10.54 5.06
N HIS A 371 -12.73 11.84 5.06
CA HIS A 371 -13.59 12.49 6.04
C HIS A 371 -15.06 12.26 5.71
N ARG A 372 -15.92 12.14 6.74
CA ARG A 372 -17.37 12.04 6.52
C ARG A 372 -17.88 13.31 5.83
N PRO A 373 -18.56 13.19 4.68
CA PRO A 373 -19.31 14.32 4.15
C PRO A 373 -20.33 14.78 5.20
N THR A 374 -20.46 16.09 5.40
CA THR A 374 -21.36 16.66 6.41
C THR A 374 -22.85 16.37 6.18
N TRP A 375 -23.22 15.83 5.01
CA TRP A 375 -24.57 15.51 4.56
C TRP A 375 -24.85 14.00 4.42
N VAL A 376 -23.90 13.14 4.78
CA VAL A 376 -24.11 11.68 4.91
C VAL A 376 -24.22 11.36 6.39
N ILE A 377 -25.45 11.32 6.87
CA ILE A 377 -25.82 10.80 8.21
C ILE A 377 -25.72 9.28 8.23
#